data_41b45bcfb7f4adc543ef06a4710b34b4
#
_entry.id   41b45bcfb7f4adc543ef06a4710b34b4
#
_cell.length_a   1.000
_cell.length_b   1.000
_cell.length_c   1.000
_cell.angle_alpha   90.00
_cell.angle_beta   90.00
_cell.angle_gamma   90.00
#
_symmetry.space_group_name_H-M   'P 1'
#
loop_
_entity.id
_entity.type
_entity.pdbx_description
1 polymer ?
#
loop_
_entity_poly.entity_id
_entity_poly.type
_entity_poly.pdbx_seq_one_letter_code
_entity_poly.pdbx_strand_id
1 'polypeptide(L)'
;IMGQRIGTEVVPPANVCTLSMIDDKIEKMKLRNEIVSSVLTWEGIKYKWGGQSRAGVDCSGLVQLVYGESGLKLPRTSYEQFRVGVGIPRSKLEPGDLVFFNTNGAGASHVGIYLGDGQFISATKNCVEIQSLDQPYWNKTYRGSRRVIV
;
A
#
# COMPACT_ATOMS: atom_id res chain seq x y z
N ILE A 1 15.73 -17.46 17.83
CA ILE A 1 15.51 -17.65 18.23
C ILE A 1 15.11 -17.46 18.37
N MET A 2 15.31 -17.01 18.34
CA MET A 2 14.99 -16.99 18.97
C MET A 2 14.47 -16.87 19.53
N GLY A 3 14.74 -16.85 19.71
CA GLY A 3 14.67 -16.80 20.63
C GLY A 3 14.34 -17.23 21.35
N GLN A 4 14.64 -17.71 22.23
CA GLN A 4 14.83 -18.28 23.03
C GLN A 4 15.05 -19.33 22.86
N ARG A 5 15.76 -19.92 22.72
CA ARG A 5 16.16 -20.66 22.50
C ARG A 5 15.85 -21.46 22.41
N ILE A 6 15.89 -21.64 22.00
CA ILE A 6 15.96 -22.54 21.97
C ILE A 6 16.73 -23.33 21.74
N GLY A 7 16.33 -24.28 22.17
CA GLY A 7 17.11 -25.25 22.47
C GLY A 7 18.34 -24.71 22.93
N THR A 8 19.26 -24.95 22.33
CA THR A 8 20.44 -24.19 22.52
C THR A 8 20.29 -22.81 21.94
N GLU A 9 19.19 -22.63 21.25
CA GLU A 9 18.91 -21.36 20.67
C GLU A 9 18.51 -20.36 21.75
N VAL A 10 19.22 -19.27 21.79
CA VAL A 10 18.94 -18.20 22.73
C VAL A 10 17.98 -17.22 22.10
N VAL A 11 16.87 -16.99 22.78
CA VAL A 11 15.93 -15.99 22.33
C VAL A 11 16.51 -14.61 22.57
N PRO A 12 16.73 -13.79 21.54
CA PRO A 12 17.28 -12.45 21.74
C PRO A 12 16.29 -11.57 22.49
N PRO A 13 16.78 -10.59 23.26
CA PRO A 13 15.90 -9.59 23.86
C PRO A 13 15.05 -8.90 22.78
N ALA A 14 13.88 -8.43 23.17
CA ALA A 14 12.92 -7.85 22.24
C ALA A 14 13.48 -6.65 21.43
N ASN A 15 14.46 -5.96 21.98
CA ASN A 15 15.06 -4.80 21.32
C ASN A 15 16.32 -5.13 20.52
N VAL A 16 16.67 -6.41 20.40
CA VAL A 16 17.87 -6.84 19.65
C VAL A 16 17.43 -7.54 18.38
N CYS A 17 17.98 -7.10 17.25
CA CYS A 17 17.72 -7.70 15.96
C CYS A 17 18.83 -8.68 15.59
N THR A 18 18.45 -9.86 15.08
CA THR A 18 19.40 -10.80 14.49
C THR A 18 19.70 -10.37 13.05
N LEU A 19 20.77 -10.95 12.46
CA LEU A 19 21.11 -10.69 11.05
C LEU A 19 19.96 -11.07 10.11
N SER A 20 19.28 -12.19 10.36
CA SER A 20 18.16 -12.60 9.51
C SER A 20 16.97 -11.65 9.62
N MET A 21 16.73 -11.08 10.79
CA MET A 21 15.68 -10.08 10.97
C MET A 21 16.02 -8.78 10.23
N ILE A 22 17.29 -8.41 10.24
CA ILE A 22 17.77 -7.22 9.50
C ILE A 22 17.62 -7.44 8.00
N ASP A 23 18.03 -8.60 7.50
CA ASP A 23 17.90 -8.95 6.08
C ASP A 23 16.44 -8.92 5.63
N ASP A 24 15.54 -9.48 6.43
CA ASP A 24 14.11 -9.47 6.18
C ASP A 24 13.58 -8.04 6.08
N LYS A 25 14.00 -7.20 7.01
CA LYS A 25 13.58 -5.81 7.07
C LYS A 25 14.07 -5.04 5.84
N ILE A 26 15.30 -5.28 5.42
CA ILE A 26 15.88 -4.67 4.23
C ILE A 26 15.12 -5.10 2.98
N GLU A 27 14.78 -6.38 2.85
CA GLU A 27 14.02 -6.89 1.71
C GLU A 27 12.63 -6.24 1.63
N LYS A 28 11.96 -6.08 2.76
CA LYS A 28 10.66 -5.39 2.81
C LYS A 28 10.79 -3.93 2.43
N MET A 29 11.84 -3.26 2.87
CA MET A 29 12.10 -1.86 2.50
C MET A 29 12.34 -1.72 1.00
N LYS A 30 13.11 -2.62 0.42
CA LYS A 30 13.36 -2.63 -1.03
C LYS A 30 12.06 -2.81 -1.80
N LEU A 31 11.22 -3.72 -1.34
CA LEU A 31 9.94 -4.01 -1.99
C LEU A 31 9.01 -2.79 -1.93
N ARG A 32 8.94 -2.12 -0.78
CA ARG A 32 8.17 -0.89 -0.64
C ARG A 32 8.70 0.20 -1.57
N ASN A 33 10.01 0.33 -1.65
CA ASN A 33 10.63 1.33 -2.54
C ASN A 33 10.32 1.04 -4.00
N GLU A 34 10.32 -0.24 -4.41
CA GLU A 34 9.92 -0.64 -5.75
C GLU A 34 8.48 -0.26 -6.05
N ILE A 35 7.57 -0.51 -5.11
CA ILE A 35 6.17 -0.16 -5.26
C ILE A 35 6.02 1.35 -5.47
N VAL A 36 6.65 2.15 -4.62
CA VAL A 36 6.58 3.61 -4.70
C VAL A 36 7.18 4.12 -6.02
N SER A 37 8.37 3.63 -6.37
CA SER A 37 9.02 4.03 -7.62
C SER A 37 8.19 3.67 -8.84
N SER A 38 7.60 2.48 -8.83
CA SER A 38 6.76 2.03 -9.94
C SER A 38 5.50 2.87 -10.07
N VAL A 39 4.77 3.09 -8.98
CA VAL A 39 3.50 3.84 -9.05
C VAL A 39 3.71 5.29 -9.47
N LEU A 40 4.85 5.89 -9.12
CA LEU A 40 5.16 7.25 -9.54
C LEU A 40 5.29 7.37 -11.07
N THR A 41 5.66 6.30 -11.76
CA THR A 41 5.75 6.32 -13.22
C THR A 41 4.38 6.35 -13.89
N TRP A 42 3.32 6.13 -13.13
CA TRP A 42 1.94 6.15 -13.65
C TRP A 42 1.28 7.52 -13.51
N GLU A 43 1.93 8.46 -12.87
CA GLU A 43 1.36 9.81 -12.70
C GLU A 43 0.97 10.42 -14.03
N GLY A 44 -0.24 10.95 -14.11
CA GLY A 44 -0.77 11.55 -15.35
C GLY A 44 -1.49 10.58 -16.26
N ILE A 45 -1.41 9.28 -16.03
CA ILE A 45 -2.16 8.29 -16.84
C ILE A 45 -3.66 8.52 -16.63
N LYS A 46 -4.42 8.46 -17.71
CA LYS A 46 -5.86 8.73 -17.69
C LYS A 46 -6.63 7.70 -16.90
N TYR A 47 -7.69 8.15 -16.27
CA TYR A 47 -8.65 7.25 -15.65
C TYR A 47 -9.45 6.51 -16.75
N LYS A 48 -9.63 5.21 -16.54
CA LYS A 48 -10.51 4.40 -17.38
C LYS A 48 -11.19 3.36 -16.50
N TRP A 49 -12.51 3.40 -16.43
CA TRP A 49 -13.27 2.44 -15.64
C TRP A 49 -12.96 1.02 -16.15
N GLY A 50 -12.58 0.13 -15.21
CA GLY A 50 -12.16 -1.22 -15.57
C GLY A 50 -10.78 -1.29 -16.22
N GLY A 51 -10.06 -0.17 -16.35
CA GLY A 51 -8.78 -0.12 -17.04
C GLY A 51 -7.63 -0.74 -16.27
N GLN A 52 -6.76 -1.43 -16.99
CA GLN A 52 -5.58 -2.11 -16.44
C GLN A 52 -4.38 -2.00 -17.37
N SER A 53 -4.16 -0.83 -17.98
CA SER A 53 -3.03 -0.61 -18.88
C SER A 53 -2.58 0.85 -18.87
N ARG A 54 -1.46 1.12 -19.52
CA ARG A 54 -0.96 2.51 -19.66
C ARG A 54 -1.91 3.40 -20.44
N ALA A 55 -2.88 2.82 -21.18
CA ALA A 55 -3.91 3.59 -21.88
C ALA A 55 -4.99 4.12 -20.94
N GLY A 56 -5.09 3.56 -19.75
CA GLY A 56 -6.00 4.00 -18.72
C GLY A 56 -6.17 2.97 -17.62
N VAL A 57 -6.34 3.45 -16.38
CA VAL A 57 -6.51 2.59 -15.21
C VAL A 57 -7.63 3.12 -14.32
N ASP A 58 -8.29 2.24 -13.56
CA ASP A 58 -9.08 2.66 -12.42
C ASP A 58 -8.24 2.54 -11.15
N CYS A 59 -8.80 2.91 -9.99
CA CYS A 59 -8.03 2.98 -8.76
C CYS A 59 -7.46 1.62 -8.33
N SER A 60 -8.29 0.59 -8.33
CA SER A 60 -7.86 -0.75 -7.92
C SER A 60 -7.03 -1.45 -9.00
N GLY A 61 -7.26 -1.12 -10.27
CA GLY A 61 -6.46 -1.62 -11.39
C GLY A 61 -5.02 -1.14 -11.31
N LEU A 62 -4.82 0.13 -11.01
CA LEU A 62 -3.49 0.69 -10.79
C LEU A 62 -2.75 -0.05 -9.69
N VAL A 63 -3.40 -0.21 -8.54
CA VAL A 63 -2.81 -0.88 -7.38
C VAL A 63 -2.47 -2.34 -7.71
N GLN A 64 -3.38 -3.04 -8.37
CA GLN A 64 -3.18 -4.43 -8.77
C GLN A 64 -1.97 -4.58 -9.69
N LEU A 65 -1.84 -3.71 -10.68
CA LEU A 65 -0.74 -3.74 -11.63
C LEU A 65 0.61 -3.46 -10.96
N VAL A 66 0.66 -2.41 -10.15
CA VAL A 66 1.90 -2.00 -9.50
C VAL A 66 2.41 -3.08 -8.53
N TYR A 67 1.53 -3.62 -7.71
CA TYR A 67 1.90 -4.69 -6.80
C TYR A 67 2.26 -5.97 -7.56
N GLY A 68 1.54 -6.25 -8.65
CA GLY A 68 1.80 -7.42 -9.51
C GLY A 68 3.19 -7.41 -10.12
N GLU A 69 3.70 -6.24 -10.49
CA GLU A 69 5.06 -6.09 -11.01
C GLU A 69 6.12 -6.55 -10.01
N SER A 70 5.83 -6.44 -8.73
CA SER A 70 6.74 -6.88 -7.67
C SER A 70 6.42 -8.28 -7.17
N GLY A 71 5.58 -9.02 -7.89
CA GLY A 71 5.24 -10.40 -7.56
C GLY A 71 4.16 -10.56 -6.50
N LEU A 72 3.47 -9.48 -6.14
CA LEU A 72 2.42 -9.51 -5.13
C LEU A 72 1.06 -9.45 -5.80
N LYS A 73 0.34 -10.56 -5.75
CA LYS A 73 -0.96 -10.67 -6.41
C LYS A 73 -2.06 -10.13 -5.50
N LEU A 74 -2.75 -9.10 -5.95
CA LEU A 74 -3.88 -8.50 -5.23
C LEU A 74 -5.20 -8.76 -5.95
N PRO A 75 -6.33 -8.76 -5.21
CA PRO A 75 -7.65 -8.86 -5.84
C PRO A 75 -7.92 -7.66 -6.76
N ARG A 76 -8.91 -7.82 -7.64
CA ARG A 76 -9.22 -6.82 -8.67
C ARG A 76 -9.91 -5.56 -8.13
N THR A 77 -10.72 -5.67 -7.09
CA THR A 77 -11.53 -4.53 -6.61
C THR A 77 -10.97 -3.93 -5.33
N SER A 78 -11.23 -2.64 -5.13
CA SER A 78 -10.83 -1.96 -3.89
C SER A 78 -11.49 -2.58 -2.66
N TYR A 79 -12.73 -3.04 -2.79
CA TYR A 79 -13.44 -3.69 -1.69
C TYR A 79 -12.73 -4.96 -1.23
N GLU A 80 -12.25 -5.77 -2.17
CA GLU A 80 -11.51 -6.99 -1.86
C GLU A 80 -10.10 -6.67 -1.36
N GLN A 81 -9.46 -5.67 -1.94
CA GLN A 81 -8.14 -5.23 -1.50
C GLN A 81 -8.16 -4.73 -0.06
N PHE A 82 -9.28 -4.19 0.39
CA PHE A 82 -9.45 -3.75 1.77
C PHE A 82 -9.43 -4.90 2.78
N ARG A 83 -9.46 -6.14 2.30
CA ARG A 83 -9.47 -7.34 3.14
C ARG A 83 -8.13 -8.08 3.16
N VAL A 84 -7.13 -7.60 2.43
CA VAL A 84 -5.82 -8.25 2.40
C VAL A 84 -4.86 -7.56 3.35
N GLY A 85 -3.85 -8.29 3.76
CA GLY A 85 -2.82 -7.76 4.64
C GLY A 85 -3.31 -7.45 6.03
N VAL A 86 -2.67 -6.49 6.66
CA VAL A 86 -2.92 -6.12 8.04
C VAL A 86 -3.46 -4.70 8.11
N GLY A 87 -4.48 -4.47 8.92
CA GLY A 87 -5.00 -3.12 9.17
C GLY A 87 -3.95 -2.25 9.86
N ILE A 88 -3.75 -1.05 9.34
CA ILE A 88 -2.75 -0.11 9.86
C ILE A 88 -3.44 1.18 10.29
N PRO A 89 -3.19 1.67 11.51
CA PRO A 89 -3.68 3.00 11.91
C PRO A 89 -3.06 4.08 11.03
N ARG A 90 -3.83 5.13 10.76
CA ARG A 90 -3.35 6.26 9.95
C ARG A 90 -2.03 6.83 10.46
N SER A 91 -1.84 6.87 11.77
CA SER A 91 -0.63 7.42 12.39
C SER A 91 0.61 6.55 12.16
N LYS A 92 0.45 5.32 11.67
CA LYS A 92 1.56 4.39 11.44
C LYS A 92 1.75 4.04 9.96
N LEU A 93 1.16 4.82 9.08
CA LEU A 93 1.32 4.62 7.64
C LEU A 93 2.78 4.73 7.21
N GLU A 94 3.17 3.85 6.30
CA GLU A 94 4.50 3.85 5.68
C GLU A 94 4.34 3.82 4.16
N PRO A 95 5.32 4.35 3.41
CA PRO A 95 5.25 4.31 1.95
C PRO A 95 5.03 2.89 1.43
N GLY A 96 4.13 2.76 0.48
CA GLY A 96 3.73 1.47 -0.08
C GLY A 96 2.47 0.89 0.55
N ASP A 97 2.01 1.42 1.68
CA ASP A 97 0.75 0.98 2.28
C ASP A 97 -0.42 1.40 1.40
N LEU A 98 -1.53 0.68 1.50
CA LEU A 98 -2.76 1.02 0.79
C LEU A 98 -3.66 1.87 1.68
N VAL A 99 -4.19 2.94 1.11
CA VAL A 99 -5.15 3.82 1.79
C VAL A 99 -6.49 3.74 1.06
N PHE A 100 -7.57 3.67 1.82
CA PHE A 100 -8.90 3.43 1.30
C PHE A 100 -9.88 4.53 1.70
N PHE A 101 -10.81 4.81 0.81
CA PHE A 101 -11.77 5.90 0.98
C PHE A 101 -13.16 5.45 0.59
N ASN A 102 -14.16 5.99 1.27
CA ASN A 102 -15.56 5.77 0.94
C ASN A 102 -16.06 6.96 0.13
N THR A 103 -15.98 6.86 -1.20
CA THR A 103 -16.31 7.96 -2.10
C THR A 103 -17.72 7.88 -2.68
N ASN A 104 -18.37 6.71 -2.54
CA ASN A 104 -19.71 6.49 -3.12
C ASN A 104 -20.72 5.99 -2.10
N GLY A 105 -20.39 5.98 -0.81
CA GLY A 105 -21.28 5.52 0.24
C GLY A 105 -21.32 4.00 0.45
N ALA A 106 -20.55 3.23 -0.31
CA ALA A 106 -20.62 1.77 -0.30
C ALA A 106 -19.39 1.09 0.33
N GLY A 107 -18.65 1.79 1.19
CA GLY A 107 -17.47 1.24 1.87
C GLY A 107 -16.17 1.64 1.18
N ALA A 108 -15.20 0.72 1.10
CA ALA A 108 -13.87 1.03 0.54
C ALA A 108 -13.90 1.09 -0.99
N SER A 109 -14.55 2.10 -1.53
CA SER A 109 -14.80 2.24 -2.97
C SER A 109 -13.64 2.85 -3.75
N HIS A 110 -12.66 3.45 -3.06
CA HIS A 110 -11.50 4.06 -3.69
C HIS A 110 -10.24 3.64 -2.94
N VAL A 111 -9.15 3.44 -3.66
CA VAL A 111 -7.88 3.01 -3.09
C VAL A 111 -6.72 3.77 -3.72
N GLY A 112 -5.70 4.04 -2.92
CA GLY A 112 -4.44 4.62 -3.38
C GLY A 112 -3.27 4.01 -2.65
N ILE A 113 -2.08 4.42 -3.05
CA ILE A 113 -0.82 3.98 -2.44
C ILE A 113 -0.20 5.16 -1.70
N TYR A 114 0.08 4.95 -0.42
CA TYR A 114 0.70 5.97 0.41
C TYR A 114 2.15 6.20 0.00
N LEU A 115 2.55 7.45 -0.08
CA LEU A 115 3.90 7.84 -0.52
C LEU A 115 4.78 8.35 0.61
N GLY A 116 4.20 8.64 1.76
CA GLY A 116 4.90 9.30 2.87
C GLY A 116 4.45 10.74 3.01
N ASP A 117 4.75 11.35 4.15
CA ASP A 117 4.46 12.76 4.43
C ASP A 117 3.01 13.15 4.21
N GLY A 118 2.09 12.24 4.49
CA GLY A 118 0.67 12.51 4.34
C GLY A 118 0.16 12.48 2.92
N GLN A 119 0.99 12.09 1.94
CA GLN A 119 0.61 12.07 0.53
C GLN A 119 0.34 10.67 0.03
N PHE A 120 -0.56 10.56 -0.93
CA PHE A 120 -0.86 9.30 -1.60
C PHE A 120 -1.10 9.54 -3.09
N ILE A 121 -0.96 8.47 -3.88
CA ILE A 121 -1.20 8.52 -5.31
C ILE A 121 -2.33 7.55 -5.65
N SER A 122 -3.26 7.99 -6.50
CA SER A 122 -4.40 7.17 -6.90
C SER A 122 -4.93 7.61 -8.26
N ALA A 123 -5.66 6.71 -8.91
CA ALA A 123 -6.37 7.04 -10.14
C ALA A 123 -7.71 7.65 -9.78
N THR A 124 -7.81 8.97 -9.93
CA THR A 124 -9.07 9.71 -9.78
C THR A 124 -9.76 9.77 -11.13
N LYS A 125 -10.95 10.35 -11.19
CA LYS A 125 -11.67 10.52 -12.45
C LYS A 125 -10.90 11.34 -13.48
N ASN A 126 -9.93 12.14 -13.04
CA ASN A 126 -9.11 12.95 -13.94
C ASN A 126 -7.94 12.13 -14.48
N CYS A 127 -7.10 11.66 -13.60
CA CYS A 127 -5.88 10.93 -13.95
C CYS A 127 -5.29 10.33 -12.69
N VAL A 128 -4.17 9.63 -12.83
CA VAL A 128 -3.35 9.23 -11.69
C VAL A 128 -2.66 10.47 -11.15
N GLU A 129 -2.92 10.81 -9.90
CA GLU A 129 -2.43 12.06 -9.31
C GLU A 129 -2.09 11.89 -7.83
N ILE A 130 -1.20 12.76 -7.37
CA ILE A 130 -0.76 12.79 -5.97
C ILE A 130 -1.61 13.81 -5.22
N GLN A 131 -2.12 13.40 -4.06
CA GLN A 131 -2.92 14.27 -3.21
C GLN A 131 -2.59 14.03 -1.74
N SER A 132 -3.05 14.93 -0.87
CA SER A 132 -2.80 14.83 0.56
C SER A 132 -3.99 14.21 1.29
N LEU A 133 -3.70 13.37 2.28
CA LEU A 133 -4.73 12.84 3.19
C LEU A 133 -5.39 13.95 4.00
N ASP A 134 -4.72 15.08 4.15
CA ASP A 134 -5.25 16.22 4.92
C ASP A 134 -6.20 17.11 4.11
N GLN A 135 -6.29 16.90 2.80
CA GLN A 135 -7.30 17.60 2.00
C GLN A 135 -8.70 17.25 2.53
N PRO A 136 -9.58 18.24 2.68
CA PRO A 136 -10.89 18.01 3.33
C PRO A 136 -11.66 16.83 2.77
N TYR A 137 -11.70 16.69 1.46
CA TYR A 137 -12.42 15.59 0.82
C TYR A 137 -11.82 14.21 1.20
N TRP A 138 -10.51 14.08 1.14
CA TRP A 138 -9.84 12.80 1.42
C TRP A 138 -9.85 12.49 2.91
N ASN A 139 -9.67 13.50 3.74
CA ASN A 139 -9.77 13.33 5.20
C ASN A 139 -11.17 12.88 5.61
N LYS A 140 -12.19 13.47 5.01
CA LYS A 140 -13.59 13.15 5.30
C LYS A 140 -13.98 11.73 4.86
N THR A 141 -13.47 11.29 3.73
CA THR A 141 -13.84 10.01 3.14
C THR A 141 -12.91 8.86 3.52
N TYR A 142 -11.86 9.13 4.26
CA TYR A 142 -10.88 8.13 4.66
C TYR A 142 -11.56 6.97 5.38
N ARG A 143 -11.29 5.73 4.90
CA ARG A 143 -11.95 4.52 5.39
C ARG A 143 -11.02 3.63 6.21
N GLY A 144 -9.73 3.65 5.93
CA GLY A 144 -8.74 2.83 6.61
C GLY A 144 -7.55 2.53 5.73
N SER A 145 -6.64 1.73 6.25
CA SER A 145 -5.38 1.41 5.55
C SER A 145 -5.02 -0.05 5.74
N ARG A 146 -4.31 -0.60 4.78
CA ARG A 146 -3.81 -1.98 4.81
C ARG A 146 -2.34 -2.02 4.45
N ARG A 147 -1.59 -2.87 5.16
CA ARG A 147 -0.20 -3.17 4.82
C ARG A 147 -0.13 -4.56 4.24
N VAL A 148 0.26 -4.65 2.98
CA VAL A 148 0.40 -5.93 2.28
C VAL A 148 1.79 -6.51 2.53
N ILE A 149 2.80 -5.64 2.58
CA ILE A 149 4.20 -6.03 2.82
C ILE A 149 4.44 -5.98 4.33
N VAL A 150 4.15 -7.07 4.98
CA VAL A 150 4.29 -7.18 6.45
C VAL A 150 5.53 -7.96 6.86
#